data_195f20286313205503168f5b3a934c25
#
_entry.id   195f20286313205503168f5b3a934c25
#
_cell.length_a   1.000
_cell.length_b   1.000
_cell.length_c   1.000
_cell.angle_alpha   90.00
_cell.angle_beta   90.00
_cell.angle_gamma   90.00
#
_symmetry.space_group_name_H-M   'P 1'
#
loop_
_entity.id
_entity.type
_entity.pdbx_description
1 polymer ?
#
loop_
_entity_poly.entity_id
_entity_poly.type
_entity_poly.pdbx_seq_one_letter_code
_entity_poly.pdbx_strand_id
1 'polypeptide(L)'
;MPGRGLLSIDARFDEIKEIDFVKLYKAVTETLNSRVYYGELEDGYISLTVTNSNVYAIVDYDREEASLQIYIEADDARILFDVYGRLVRALGAGAPRMALVERGLGLLKSEQGKFKLSELFSRLERMASAPLMVKMYGVGECSYLVYKMYEGVWAGVALCPVAVKDMVTSVRIGTVVEFEDREPQLPVYTRLDSLVSSAVSDALGQYIE
;
A
#
# COMPACT_ATOMS: atom_id res chain seq x y z
N MET A 1 -13.77 18.03 -3.49
CA MET A 1 -12.48 18.21 -2.80
C MET A 1 -11.45 17.49 -3.65
N PRO A 2 -10.35 18.13 -4.12
CA PRO A 2 -9.30 17.45 -4.85
C PRO A 2 -8.66 16.44 -3.89
N GLY A 3 -8.50 15.20 -4.36
CA GLY A 3 -8.18 14.05 -3.57
C GLY A 3 -6.90 14.23 -2.75
N ARG A 4 -7.03 14.24 -1.44
CA ARG A 4 -5.93 13.85 -0.57
C ARG A 4 -5.59 12.42 -0.97
N GLY A 5 -4.36 12.21 -1.42
CA GLY A 5 -3.92 10.90 -1.85
C GLY A 5 -4.14 9.90 -0.72
N LEU A 6 -4.93 8.88 -1.00
CA LEU A 6 -5.18 7.79 -0.08
C LEU A 6 -3.84 7.18 0.29
N LEU A 7 -3.60 7.03 1.58
CA LEU A 7 -2.42 6.38 2.11
C LEU A 7 -2.81 5.03 2.67
N SER A 8 -2.12 3.97 2.24
CA SER A 8 -2.41 2.61 2.69
C SER A 8 -1.16 1.84 3.10
N ILE A 9 -1.35 0.84 3.93
CA ILE A 9 -0.37 -0.20 4.23
C ILE A 9 -1.02 -1.56 4.01
N ASP A 10 -0.36 -2.43 3.26
CA ASP A 10 -0.70 -3.86 3.08
C ASP A 10 0.47 -4.69 3.61
N ALA A 11 0.28 -5.35 4.73
CA ALA A 11 1.30 -6.15 5.39
C ALA A 11 0.89 -7.61 5.47
N ARG A 12 1.83 -8.50 5.09
CA ARG A 12 1.64 -9.96 5.08
C ARG A 12 2.62 -10.63 6.02
N PHE A 13 2.09 -11.53 6.81
CA PHE A 13 2.83 -12.28 7.81
C PHE A 13 2.64 -13.77 7.55
N ASP A 14 3.73 -14.51 7.58
CA ASP A 14 3.73 -15.97 7.50
C ASP A 14 4.02 -16.56 8.89
N GLU A 15 3.79 -17.86 9.04
CA GLU A 15 4.07 -18.65 10.26
C GLU A 15 3.39 -18.06 11.52
N ILE A 16 2.23 -17.47 11.37
CA ILE A 16 1.47 -16.89 12.46
C ILE A 16 0.92 -18.01 13.35
N LYS A 17 1.16 -17.89 14.67
CA LYS A 17 0.54 -18.77 15.66
C LYS A 17 -0.97 -18.66 15.57
N GLU A 18 -1.65 -19.77 15.85
CA GLU A 18 -3.12 -19.82 15.83
C GLU A 18 -3.75 -18.65 16.57
N ILE A 19 -4.58 -17.89 15.84
CA ILE A 19 -5.36 -16.79 16.36
C ILE A 19 -6.82 -17.23 16.32
N ASP A 20 -7.47 -17.25 17.50
CA ASP A 20 -8.91 -17.49 17.56
C ASP A 20 -9.70 -16.23 17.16
N PHE A 21 -10.93 -16.45 16.70
CA PHE A 21 -11.84 -15.36 16.29
C PHE A 21 -12.01 -14.28 17.36
N VAL A 22 -12.14 -14.67 18.63
CA VAL A 22 -12.38 -13.72 19.73
C VAL A 22 -11.18 -12.81 19.93
N LYS A 23 -9.96 -13.36 19.86
CA LYS A 23 -8.71 -12.60 19.94
C LYS A 23 -8.60 -11.63 18.76
N LEU A 24 -8.84 -12.10 17.54
CA LEU A 24 -8.78 -11.26 16.33
C LEU A 24 -9.82 -10.13 16.42
N TYR A 25 -11.07 -10.46 16.72
CA TYR A 25 -12.16 -9.51 16.86
C TYR A 25 -11.86 -8.42 17.89
N LYS A 26 -11.38 -8.81 19.10
CA LYS A 26 -11.00 -7.86 20.15
C LYS A 26 -9.85 -6.97 19.71
N ALA A 27 -8.77 -7.55 19.17
CA ALA A 27 -7.62 -6.78 18.72
C ALA A 27 -8.01 -5.70 17.71
N VAL A 28 -8.85 -6.03 16.74
CA VAL A 28 -9.31 -5.12 15.70
C VAL A 28 -10.24 -4.04 16.27
N THR A 29 -11.27 -4.44 17.02
CA THR A 29 -12.27 -3.49 17.53
C THR A 29 -11.73 -2.54 18.60
N GLU A 30 -10.87 -3.03 19.50
CA GLU A 30 -10.26 -2.21 20.55
C GLU A 30 -9.19 -1.26 19.96
N THR A 31 -8.38 -1.73 18.99
CA THR A 31 -7.36 -0.90 18.34
C THR A 31 -7.99 0.25 17.57
N LEU A 32 -9.06 -0.01 16.83
CA LEU A 32 -9.73 0.98 15.99
C LEU A 32 -10.80 1.77 16.72
N ASN A 33 -11.13 1.37 17.96
CA ASN A 33 -12.26 1.91 18.72
C ASN A 33 -13.54 1.96 17.88
N SER A 34 -13.84 0.88 17.18
CA SER A 34 -14.93 0.79 16.22
C SER A 34 -15.53 -0.61 16.21
N ARG A 35 -16.72 -0.72 15.61
CA ARG A 35 -17.38 -2.02 15.40
C ARG A 35 -16.95 -2.60 14.06
N VAL A 36 -16.93 -3.94 13.97
CA VAL A 36 -16.79 -4.64 12.71
C VAL A 36 -17.99 -4.31 11.82
N TYR A 37 -17.70 -3.81 10.62
CA TYR A 37 -18.73 -3.51 9.63
C TYR A 37 -19.14 -4.77 8.87
N TYR A 38 -18.17 -5.60 8.52
CA TYR A 38 -18.35 -6.87 7.83
C TYR A 38 -17.41 -7.90 8.44
N GLY A 39 -17.86 -9.12 8.59
CA GLY A 39 -17.05 -10.23 9.05
C GLY A 39 -17.45 -11.49 8.30
N GLU A 40 -16.46 -12.23 7.85
CA GLU A 40 -16.59 -13.54 7.23
C GLU A 40 -15.86 -14.56 8.08
N LEU A 41 -16.48 -15.69 8.29
CA LEU A 41 -15.94 -16.81 9.03
C LEU A 41 -16.28 -18.08 8.26
N GLU A 42 -15.29 -18.62 7.60
CA GLU A 42 -15.35 -19.92 6.96
C GLU A 42 -14.39 -20.90 7.66
N ASP A 43 -14.46 -22.20 7.32
CA ASP A 43 -13.56 -23.20 7.89
C ASP A 43 -12.09 -22.80 7.61
N GLY A 44 -11.41 -22.38 8.67
CA GLY A 44 -10.00 -21.96 8.62
C GLY A 44 -9.73 -20.51 8.24
N TYR A 45 -10.69 -19.75 7.71
CA TYR A 45 -10.50 -18.38 7.27
C TYR A 45 -11.36 -17.39 8.06
N ILE A 46 -10.76 -16.26 8.43
CA ILE A 46 -11.44 -15.17 9.13
C ILE A 46 -11.09 -13.86 8.41
N SER A 47 -12.09 -13.11 7.99
CA SER A 47 -11.93 -11.75 7.47
C SER A 47 -12.75 -10.77 8.30
N LEU A 48 -12.12 -9.68 8.74
CA LEU A 48 -12.77 -8.62 9.49
C LEU A 48 -12.53 -7.27 8.83
N THR A 49 -13.61 -6.61 8.44
CA THR A 49 -13.58 -5.23 7.92
C THR A 49 -14.09 -4.26 8.96
N VAL A 50 -13.31 -3.23 9.22
CA VAL A 50 -13.64 -2.17 10.19
C VAL A 50 -13.41 -0.81 9.58
N THR A 51 -14.33 0.11 9.84
CA THR A 51 -14.17 1.50 9.40
C THR A 51 -14.58 2.47 10.50
N ASN A 52 -13.89 3.59 10.55
CA ASN A 52 -14.28 4.76 11.34
C ASN A 52 -14.05 6.04 10.51
N SER A 53 -14.14 7.22 11.13
CA SER A 53 -14.00 8.50 10.42
C SER A 53 -12.63 8.72 9.75
N ASN A 54 -11.57 8.04 10.19
CA ASN A 54 -10.20 8.32 9.80
C ASN A 54 -9.47 7.10 9.23
N VAL A 55 -10.01 5.90 9.43
CA VAL A 55 -9.33 4.64 9.10
C VAL A 55 -10.34 3.65 8.53
N TYR A 56 -9.92 2.97 7.48
CA TYR A 56 -10.52 1.75 6.97
C TYR A 56 -9.50 0.62 7.12
N ALA A 57 -9.91 -0.53 7.62
CA ALA A 57 -9.02 -1.66 7.80
C ALA A 57 -9.70 -2.99 7.45
N ILE A 58 -8.92 -3.86 6.83
CA ILE A 58 -9.25 -5.28 6.62
C ILE A 58 -8.16 -6.10 7.30
N VAL A 59 -8.58 -7.11 8.04
CA VAL A 59 -7.66 -8.07 8.67
C VAL A 59 -8.12 -9.47 8.33
N ASP A 60 -7.31 -10.16 7.58
CA ASP A 60 -7.55 -11.51 7.08
C ASP A 60 -6.59 -12.48 7.76
N TYR A 61 -7.12 -13.58 8.27
CA TYR A 61 -6.35 -14.65 8.87
C TYR A 61 -6.74 -15.98 8.22
N ASP A 62 -5.76 -16.67 7.69
CA ASP A 62 -5.90 -18.02 7.16
C ASP A 62 -5.16 -19.00 8.07
N ARG A 63 -5.93 -19.92 8.67
CA ARG A 63 -5.41 -20.92 9.60
C ARG A 63 -4.65 -22.03 8.89
N GLU A 64 -5.08 -22.41 7.68
CA GLU A 64 -4.45 -23.49 6.92
C GLU A 64 -3.08 -23.08 6.40
N GLU A 65 -2.96 -21.82 5.94
CA GLU A 65 -1.71 -21.23 5.49
C GLU A 65 -0.88 -20.64 6.63
N ALA A 66 -1.41 -20.58 7.86
CA ALA A 66 -0.82 -19.88 9.00
C ALA A 66 -0.41 -18.45 8.65
N SER A 67 -1.23 -17.77 7.83
CA SER A 67 -0.96 -16.44 7.30
C SER A 67 -1.90 -15.39 7.87
N LEU A 68 -1.40 -14.15 7.98
CA LEU A 68 -2.15 -12.97 8.40
C LEU A 68 -1.88 -11.84 7.41
N GLN A 69 -2.93 -11.22 6.92
CA GLN A 69 -2.83 -10.00 6.14
C GLN A 69 -3.52 -8.84 6.89
N ILE A 70 -2.85 -7.70 6.93
CA ILE A 70 -3.38 -6.46 7.51
C ILE A 70 -3.33 -5.39 6.44
N TYR A 71 -4.50 -4.95 6.00
CA TYR A 71 -4.66 -3.81 5.11
C TYR A 71 -5.28 -2.64 5.87
N ILE A 72 -4.68 -1.46 5.79
CA ILE A 72 -5.17 -0.24 6.45
C ILE A 72 -5.07 0.92 5.48
N GLU A 73 -6.13 1.72 5.41
CA GLU A 73 -6.14 3.04 4.77
C GLU A 73 -6.34 4.12 5.81
N ALA A 74 -5.64 5.23 5.67
CA ALA A 74 -5.80 6.40 6.52
C ALA A 74 -5.46 7.70 5.76
N ASP A 75 -5.96 8.82 6.27
CA ASP A 75 -5.68 10.14 5.69
C ASP A 75 -4.29 10.70 6.09
N ASP A 76 -3.68 10.14 7.12
CA ASP A 76 -2.42 10.62 7.71
C ASP A 76 -1.47 9.47 8.04
N ALA A 77 -0.18 9.65 7.70
CA ALA A 77 0.84 8.62 7.91
C ALA A 77 1.04 8.26 9.40
N ARG A 78 0.92 9.22 10.32
CA ARG A 78 1.07 8.94 11.76
C ARG A 78 -0.07 8.07 12.26
N ILE A 79 -1.30 8.37 11.82
CA ILE A 79 -2.47 7.54 12.14
C ILE A 79 -2.28 6.14 11.57
N LEU A 80 -1.88 6.03 10.30
CA LEU A 80 -1.64 4.76 9.63
C LEU A 80 -0.65 3.88 10.40
N PHE A 81 0.53 4.42 10.70
CA PHE A 81 1.60 3.67 11.38
C PHE A 81 1.28 3.38 12.86
N ASP A 82 0.57 4.28 13.56
CA ASP A 82 0.11 4.03 14.93
C ASP A 82 -0.90 2.89 14.99
N VAL A 83 -1.92 2.92 14.13
CA VAL A 83 -2.95 1.87 14.06
C VAL A 83 -2.31 0.53 13.66
N TYR A 84 -1.46 0.52 12.64
CA TYR A 84 -0.73 -0.66 12.23
C TYR A 84 0.07 -1.27 13.40
N GLY A 85 0.91 -0.47 14.04
CA GLY A 85 1.75 -0.96 15.13
C GLY A 85 0.96 -1.44 16.35
N ARG A 86 -0.22 -0.84 16.63
CA ARG A 86 -1.12 -1.33 17.70
C ARG A 86 -1.76 -2.67 17.33
N LEU A 87 -2.22 -2.84 16.10
CA LEU A 87 -2.78 -4.11 15.62
C LEU A 87 -1.75 -5.24 15.67
N VAL A 88 -0.56 -5.02 15.12
CA VAL A 88 0.52 -6.01 15.13
C VAL A 88 0.85 -6.46 16.56
N ARG A 89 0.99 -5.52 17.50
CA ARG A 89 1.23 -5.84 18.92
C ARG A 89 0.07 -6.59 19.57
N ALA A 90 -1.18 -6.17 19.33
CA ALA A 90 -2.36 -6.82 19.90
C ALA A 90 -2.53 -8.26 19.41
N LEU A 91 -2.17 -8.53 18.16
CA LEU A 91 -2.21 -9.86 17.57
C LEU A 91 -0.98 -10.71 17.96
N GLY A 92 0.09 -10.07 18.42
CA GLY A 92 1.35 -10.74 18.74
C GLY A 92 2.10 -11.20 17.48
N ALA A 93 1.85 -10.54 16.35
CA ALA A 93 2.58 -10.77 15.12
C ALA A 93 3.99 -10.15 15.23
N GLY A 94 4.98 -10.79 14.61
CA GLY A 94 6.35 -10.30 14.50
C GLY A 94 6.53 -9.28 13.37
N ALA A 95 7.71 -9.25 12.77
CA ALA A 95 7.93 -8.51 11.55
C ALA A 95 7.15 -9.16 10.39
N PRO A 96 6.55 -8.36 9.50
CA PRO A 96 5.91 -8.90 8.31
C PRO A 96 6.96 -9.45 7.35
N ARG A 97 6.62 -10.50 6.61
CA ARG A 97 7.40 -10.93 5.45
C ARG A 97 7.50 -9.82 4.40
N MET A 98 6.40 -9.09 4.20
CA MET A 98 6.33 -7.97 3.29
C MET A 98 5.32 -6.96 3.81
N ALA A 99 5.66 -5.68 3.76
CA ALA A 99 4.71 -4.60 3.94
C ALA A 99 4.89 -3.53 2.87
N LEU A 100 3.83 -3.26 2.12
CA LEU A 100 3.74 -2.19 1.12
C LEU A 100 3.05 -0.98 1.73
N VAL A 101 3.71 0.16 1.71
CA VAL A 101 3.11 1.45 2.09
C VAL A 101 2.96 2.28 0.83
N GLU A 102 1.74 2.59 0.43
CA GLU A 102 1.43 3.32 -0.78
C GLU A 102 0.77 4.67 -0.46
N ARG A 103 1.09 5.68 -1.26
CA ARG A 103 0.44 6.98 -1.22
C ARG A 103 0.09 7.44 -2.63
N GLY A 104 -1.19 7.71 -2.89
CA GLY A 104 -1.63 8.32 -4.14
C GLY A 104 -1.10 9.75 -4.28
N LEU A 105 -0.57 10.09 -5.43
CA LEU A 105 -0.14 11.45 -5.79
C LEU A 105 -1.14 12.16 -6.70
N GLY A 106 -1.87 11.41 -7.52
CA GLY A 106 -2.88 11.97 -8.42
C GLY A 106 -3.15 11.11 -9.65
N LEU A 107 -3.78 11.70 -10.64
CA LEU A 107 -4.12 11.07 -11.91
C LEU A 107 -3.33 11.75 -13.03
N LEU A 108 -2.71 10.93 -13.87
CA LEU A 108 -2.17 11.35 -15.14
C LEU A 108 -3.22 11.14 -16.22
N LYS A 109 -3.67 12.20 -16.86
CA LYS A 109 -4.60 12.14 -17.98
C LYS A 109 -3.86 12.39 -19.29
N SER A 110 -4.18 11.59 -20.29
CA SER A 110 -3.71 11.84 -21.66
C SER A 110 -4.57 12.90 -22.31
N GLU A 111 -3.96 13.96 -22.85
CA GLU A 111 -4.66 14.99 -23.64
C GLU A 111 -5.39 14.41 -24.87
N GLN A 112 -5.03 13.20 -25.31
CA GLN A 112 -5.60 12.52 -26.47
C GLN A 112 -6.29 11.20 -26.15
N GLY A 113 -6.55 10.90 -24.87
CA GLY A 113 -7.22 9.66 -24.46
C GLY A 113 -6.40 8.37 -24.68
N LYS A 114 -5.13 8.47 -25.11
CA LYS A 114 -4.23 7.33 -25.28
C LYS A 114 -2.97 7.57 -24.47
N PHE A 115 -2.81 6.81 -23.42
CA PHE A 115 -1.62 6.83 -22.58
C PHE A 115 -0.62 5.80 -23.08
N LYS A 116 0.59 6.24 -23.44
CA LYS A 116 1.69 5.30 -23.69
C LYS A 116 2.49 5.16 -22.40
N LEU A 117 2.23 4.09 -21.67
CA LEU A 117 3.00 3.74 -20.47
C LEU A 117 4.50 3.76 -20.73
N SER A 118 4.95 3.31 -21.92
CA SER A 118 6.36 3.36 -22.31
C SER A 118 6.98 4.76 -22.30
N GLU A 119 6.22 5.80 -22.64
CA GLU A 119 6.73 7.18 -22.58
C GLU A 119 6.86 7.68 -21.14
N LEU A 120 5.92 7.28 -20.26
CA LEU A 120 6.00 7.52 -18.84
C LEU A 120 7.23 6.86 -18.22
N PHE A 121 7.43 5.57 -18.50
CA PHE A 121 8.58 4.82 -18.04
C PHE A 121 9.89 5.50 -18.48
N SER A 122 9.99 5.88 -19.77
CA SER A 122 11.18 6.53 -20.30
C SER A 122 11.46 7.91 -19.72
N ARG A 123 10.44 8.62 -19.23
CA ARG A 123 10.63 9.89 -18.51
C ARG A 123 11.16 9.66 -17.10
N LEU A 124 10.54 8.73 -16.37
CA LEU A 124 10.98 8.38 -15.02
C LEU A 124 12.38 7.76 -15.01
N GLU A 125 12.70 6.90 -15.98
CA GLU A 125 14.04 6.33 -16.14
C GLU A 125 15.12 7.39 -16.32
N ARG A 126 14.87 8.43 -17.11
CA ARG A 126 15.84 9.51 -17.35
C ARG A 126 16.14 10.32 -16.09
N MET A 127 15.27 10.29 -15.10
CA MET A 127 15.43 11.04 -13.86
C MET A 127 15.98 10.17 -12.72
N ALA A 128 15.93 8.86 -12.87
CA ALA A 128 16.51 7.96 -11.89
C ALA A 128 18.03 8.02 -11.94
N SER A 129 18.64 8.34 -10.84
CA SER A 129 20.11 8.29 -10.68
C SER A 129 20.66 6.87 -10.51
N ALA A 130 19.81 5.85 -10.59
CA ALA A 130 20.14 4.43 -10.48
C ALA A 130 19.28 3.61 -11.47
N PRO A 131 19.73 2.42 -11.91
CA PRO A 131 18.95 1.58 -12.79
C PRO A 131 17.60 1.25 -12.12
N LEU A 132 16.53 1.56 -12.84
CA LEU A 132 15.18 1.21 -12.44
C LEU A 132 14.99 -0.30 -12.61
N MET A 133 14.64 -0.97 -11.54
CA MET A 133 14.12 -2.33 -11.60
C MET A 133 12.58 -2.24 -11.69
N VAL A 134 12.03 -2.84 -12.75
CA VAL A 134 10.57 -2.97 -12.88
C VAL A 134 10.14 -4.23 -12.15
N LYS A 135 9.47 -4.06 -11.02
CA LYS A 135 8.69 -5.16 -10.41
C LYS A 135 7.27 -5.06 -10.96
N MET A 136 6.77 -6.09 -11.61
CA MET A 136 5.37 -6.17 -12.04
C MET A 136 4.64 -7.15 -11.12
N TYR A 137 3.60 -6.67 -10.47
CA TYR A 137 2.71 -7.49 -9.67
C TYR A 137 1.36 -7.59 -10.40
N GLY A 138 1.01 -8.80 -10.85
CA GLY A 138 -0.31 -9.12 -11.39
C GLY A 138 -0.66 -8.60 -12.78
N VAL A 139 -1.65 -9.20 -13.41
CA VAL A 139 -2.19 -8.80 -14.72
C VAL A 139 -3.36 -7.85 -14.50
N GLY A 140 -3.25 -6.62 -14.98
CA GLY A 140 -4.26 -5.57 -14.81
C GLY A 140 -4.07 -4.69 -13.56
N GLU A 141 -3.00 -4.92 -12.82
CA GLU A 141 -2.65 -4.23 -11.59
C GLU A 141 -1.59 -3.15 -11.80
N CYS A 142 -1.16 -2.55 -10.69
CA CYS A 142 -0.15 -1.51 -10.72
C CYS A 142 1.22 -2.04 -11.14
N SER A 143 1.96 -1.25 -11.90
CA SER A 143 3.37 -1.49 -12.19
C SER A 143 4.21 -0.64 -11.24
N TYR A 144 5.24 -1.23 -10.66
CA TYR A 144 6.13 -0.56 -9.72
C TYR A 144 7.49 -0.31 -10.36
N LEU A 145 7.92 0.96 -10.34
CA LEU A 145 9.25 1.40 -10.76
C LEU A 145 10.10 1.65 -9.53
N VAL A 146 11.06 0.79 -9.28
CA VAL A 146 11.97 0.95 -8.14
C VAL A 146 12.92 2.10 -8.39
N TYR A 147 12.88 3.09 -7.50
CA TYR A 147 13.71 4.30 -7.56
C TYR A 147 14.92 4.23 -6.64
N LYS A 148 14.74 3.68 -5.44
CA LYS A 148 15.77 3.58 -4.42
C LYS A 148 15.67 2.26 -3.67
N MET A 149 16.82 1.64 -3.44
CA MET A 149 16.93 0.41 -2.64
C MET A 149 17.87 0.63 -1.46
N TYR A 150 17.46 0.10 -0.32
CA TYR A 150 18.29 -0.09 0.87
C TYR A 150 18.17 -1.55 1.29
N GLU A 151 19.00 -2.01 2.21
CA GLU A 151 18.90 -3.37 2.74
C GLU A 151 17.50 -3.66 3.29
N GLY A 152 16.76 -4.60 2.66
CA GLY A 152 15.40 -4.98 3.01
C GLY A 152 14.33 -3.87 2.91
N VAL A 153 14.63 -2.76 2.21
CA VAL A 153 13.64 -1.72 1.91
C VAL A 153 13.88 -1.18 0.52
N TRP A 154 12.82 -1.09 -0.28
CA TRP A 154 12.88 -0.35 -1.52
C TRP A 154 11.75 0.69 -1.62
N ALA A 155 11.98 1.72 -2.40
CA ALA A 155 11.01 2.76 -2.69
C ALA A 155 10.92 3.02 -4.19
N GLY A 156 9.72 3.31 -4.65
CA GLY A 156 9.48 3.48 -6.07
C GLY A 156 8.18 4.22 -6.35
N VAL A 157 7.84 4.21 -7.63
CA VAL A 157 6.63 4.81 -8.17
C VAL A 157 5.66 3.71 -8.53
N ALA A 158 4.44 3.81 -8.05
CA ALA A 158 3.32 2.96 -8.45
C ALA A 158 2.58 3.62 -9.62
N LEU A 159 2.35 2.86 -10.68
CA LEU A 159 1.58 3.27 -11.86
C LEU A 159 0.41 2.30 -12.05
N CYS A 160 -0.79 2.75 -11.77
CA CYS A 160 -1.99 1.94 -11.80
C CYS A 160 -2.91 2.40 -12.92
N PRO A 161 -2.99 1.68 -14.04
CA PRO A 161 -3.85 2.03 -15.15
C PRO A 161 -5.32 2.00 -14.75
N VAL A 162 -6.07 3.03 -15.14
CA VAL A 162 -7.52 3.07 -15.00
C VAL A 162 -8.12 2.83 -16.36
N ALA A 163 -8.73 1.66 -16.55
CA ALA A 163 -9.37 1.29 -17.79
C ALA A 163 -10.88 1.56 -17.75
N VAL A 164 -11.41 2.08 -18.85
CA VAL A 164 -12.85 2.17 -19.08
C VAL A 164 -13.13 1.46 -20.43
N LYS A 165 -13.95 0.43 -20.42
CA LYS A 165 -14.26 -0.38 -21.62
C LYS A 165 -13.00 -0.81 -22.36
N ASP A 166 -12.08 -1.46 -21.67
CA ASP A 166 -10.81 -2.01 -22.18
C ASP A 166 -9.81 -0.95 -22.73
N MET A 167 -10.08 0.32 -22.54
CA MET A 167 -9.13 1.40 -22.87
C MET A 167 -8.61 2.06 -21.61
N VAL A 168 -7.29 2.19 -21.52
CA VAL A 168 -6.66 2.97 -20.46
C VAL A 168 -6.93 4.46 -20.71
N THR A 169 -7.72 5.06 -19.85
CA THR A 169 -8.13 6.48 -19.96
C THR A 169 -7.29 7.41 -19.11
N SER A 170 -6.74 6.87 -18.02
CA SER A 170 -5.85 7.59 -17.11
C SER A 170 -4.92 6.60 -16.38
N VAL A 171 -3.91 7.12 -15.72
CA VAL A 171 -3.03 6.33 -14.86
C VAL A 171 -2.98 6.99 -13.50
N ARG A 172 -3.36 6.28 -12.46
CA ARG A 172 -3.08 6.71 -11.09
C ARG A 172 -1.59 6.58 -10.86
N ILE A 173 -1.00 7.63 -10.32
CA ILE A 173 0.40 7.64 -9.92
C ILE A 173 0.47 7.76 -8.40
N GLY A 174 1.38 7.02 -7.80
CA GLY A 174 1.63 7.03 -6.38
C GLY A 174 3.09 6.76 -6.06
N THR A 175 3.43 6.93 -4.79
CA THR A 175 4.68 6.43 -4.22
C THR A 175 4.41 5.10 -3.55
N VAL A 176 5.43 4.24 -3.51
CA VAL A 176 5.41 2.98 -2.80
C VAL A 176 6.72 2.79 -2.04
N VAL A 177 6.62 2.31 -0.81
CA VAL A 177 7.76 1.87 0.01
C VAL A 177 7.45 0.46 0.48
N GLU A 178 8.29 -0.49 0.12
CA GLU A 178 8.19 -1.88 0.58
C GLU A 178 9.25 -2.17 1.63
N PHE A 179 8.83 -2.85 2.67
CA PHE A 179 9.68 -3.39 3.73
C PHE A 179 9.62 -4.93 3.66
N GLU A 180 10.77 -5.55 3.42
CA GLU A 180 10.93 -7.01 3.38
C GLU A 180 11.54 -7.50 4.70
N ASP A 181 10.90 -8.48 5.35
CA ASP A 181 11.32 -9.12 6.59
C ASP A 181 11.65 -8.13 7.73
N ARG A 182 10.95 -7.01 7.76
CA ARG A 182 11.12 -5.98 8.79
C ARG A 182 9.87 -5.16 9.05
N GLU A 183 9.78 -4.67 10.26
CA GLU A 183 8.69 -3.79 10.67
C GLU A 183 8.76 -2.44 9.93
N PRO A 184 7.66 -1.99 9.31
CA PRO A 184 7.56 -0.66 8.72
C PRO A 184 7.78 0.44 9.76
N GLN A 185 8.63 1.42 9.40
CA GLN A 185 8.98 2.53 10.28
C GLN A 185 8.62 3.87 9.64
N LEU A 186 7.84 4.68 10.35
CA LEU A 186 7.40 5.99 9.86
C LEU A 186 8.55 6.91 9.42
N PRO A 187 9.69 7.05 10.15
CA PRO A 187 10.78 7.92 9.70
C PRO A 187 11.42 7.44 8.39
N VAL A 188 11.57 6.13 8.21
CA VAL A 188 12.13 5.52 6.98
C VAL A 188 11.16 5.76 5.82
N TYR A 189 9.88 5.45 6.03
CA TYR A 189 8.83 5.71 5.05
C TYR A 189 8.81 7.18 4.63
N THR A 190 8.71 8.11 5.58
CA THR A 190 8.61 9.56 5.28
C THR A 190 9.79 10.06 4.45
N ARG A 191 11.01 9.61 4.77
CA ARG A 191 12.21 9.98 4.02
C ARG A 191 12.17 9.46 2.58
N LEU A 192 11.80 8.20 2.39
CA LEU A 192 11.78 7.56 1.08
C LEU A 192 10.61 8.06 0.21
N ASP A 193 9.42 8.20 0.81
CA ASP A 193 8.27 8.79 0.16
C ASP A 193 8.53 10.22 -0.34
N SER A 194 9.15 11.06 0.48
CA SER A 194 9.52 12.43 0.08
C SER A 194 10.52 12.44 -1.08
N LEU A 195 11.50 11.54 -1.08
CA LEU A 195 12.48 11.42 -2.14
C LEU A 195 11.85 11.02 -3.47
N VAL A 196 10.97 10.00 -3.45
CA VAL A 196 10.26 9.53 -4.66
C VAL A 196 9.26 10.57 -5.14
N SER A 197 8.50 11.19 -4.23
CA SER A 197 7.54 12.24 -4.58
C SER A 197 8.19 13.45 -5.23
N SER A 198 9.36 13.88 -4.75
CA SER A 198 10.12 14.95 -5.38
C SER A 198 10.51 14.60 -6.80
N ALA A 199 11.05 13.40 -7.01
CA ALA A 199 11.42 12.93 -8.36
C ALA A 199 10.21 12.85 -9.31
N VAL A 200 9.07 12.36 -8.81
CA VAL A 200 7.82 12.33 -9.60
C VAL A 200 7.35 13.75 -9.92
N SER A 201 7.37 14.66 -8.95
CA SER A 201 6.96 16.06 -9.16
C SER A 201 7.83 16.75 -10.20
N ASP A 202 9.15 16.54 -10.14
CA ASP A 202 10.09 17.11 -11.11
C ASP A 202 9.87 16.55 -12.53
N ALA A 203 9.55 15.24 -12.62
CA ALA A 203 9.33 14.58 -13.90
C ALA A 203 7.98 14.85 -14.53
N LEU A 204 6.93 14.84 -13.73
CA LEU A 204 5.55 14.68 -14.17
C LEU A 204 4.60 15.70 -13.53
N GLY A 205 5.05 16.59 -12.65
CA GLY A 205 4.19 17.46 -11.86
C GLY A 205 3.21 18.31 -12.68
N GLN A 206 3.60 18.72 -13.90
CA GLN A 206 2.72 19.45 -14.80
C GLN A 206 1.58 18.60 -15.43
N TYR A 207 1.65 17.27 -15.29
CA TYR A 207 0.67 16.33 -15.86
C TYR A 207 -0.20 15.66 -14.80
N ILE A 208 0.07 15.90 -13.51
CA ILE A 208 -0.66 15.31 -12.39
C ILE A 208 -1.80 16.26 -11.99
N GLU A 209 -3.03 15.73 -11.95
CA GLU A 209 -4.22 16.41 -11.44
C GLU A 209 -4.65 15.90 -10.08
#